data_a8d150076926f47ce8a12003c6c0536b
#
_entry.id   a8d150076926f47ce8a12003c6c0536b
#
_cell.length_a   1.000
_cell.length_b   1.000
_cell.length_c   1.000
_cell.angle_alpha   90.00
_cell.angle_beta   90.00
_cell.angle_gamma   90.00
#
_symmetry.space_group_name_H-M   'P 1'
#
loop_
_entity.id
_entity.type
_entity.pdbx_description
1 polymer ?
#
loop_
_entity_poly.entity_id
_entity_poly.type
_entity_poly.pdbx_seq_one_letter_code
_entity_poly.pdbx_strand_id
1 'polypeptide(L)'
;MCGLAGLVDPSGGRTVEELHELARAMADRLVHRGPDDHGSWADPVVGVALGHRRLSVVDLSEAGHQPMASADSRWVLAYNGELYNTSELRNSVGLGVRDLRGHSDTEVLLEAIARRGVEPAVRQAIGMFAFAAWDVERRELWLGRDRFGEKPLFYGHHDGALVFGSELKALTAVPGFRPLVDPDSLVELLR
;
A
#
# COMPACT_ATOMS: atom_id res chain seq x y z
N MET A 1 -2.00 -8.03 -11.62
CA MET A 1 -1.75 -7.84 -10.15
C MET A 1 -1.36 -6.39 -9.91
N CYS A 2 -1.94 -5.74 -8.93
CA CYS A 2 -1.57 -4.36 -8.60
C CYS A 2 -0.13 -4.21 -8.11
N GLY A 3 0.35 -2.98 -8.03
CA GLY A 3 1.63 -2.63 -7.45
C GLY A 3 1.50 -1.46 -6.49
N LEU A 4 2.08 -1.56 -5.31
CA LEU A 4 2.17 -0.47 -4.35
C LEU A 4 3.63 -0.12 -4.09
N ALA A 5 3.89 1.14 -3.78
CA ALA A 5 5.19 1.63 -3.36
C ALA A 5 5.01 2.88 -2.49
N GLY A 6 6.02 3.21 -1.72
CA GLY A 6 5.97 4.42 -0.90
C GLY A 6 7.18 4.59 -0.01
N LEU A 7 7.15 5.68 0.74
CA LEU A 7 8.19 6.02 1.70
C LEU A 7 7.63 6.80 2.89
N VAL A 8 8.41 6.77 3.98
CA VAL A 8 8.30 7.69 5.12
C VAL A 8 9.67 8.32 5.34
N ASP A 9 9.77 9.62 5.13
CA ASP A 9 11.00 10.40 5.33
C ASP A 9 10.79 11.40 6.48
N PRO A 10 11.12 11.02 7.72
CA PRO A 10 10.91 11.87 8.88
C PRO A 10 11.86 13.07 8.96
N SER A 11 12.86 13.17 8.06
CA SER A 11 13.79 14.30 8.05
C SER A 11 13.12 15.61 7.66
N GLY A 12 11.98 15.54 6.98
CA GLY A 12 11.25 16.70 6.47
C GLY A 12 11.94 17.38 5.28
N GLY A 13 11.38 18.49 4.85
CA GLY A 13 11.99 19.34 3.83
C GLY A 13 11.56 19.07 2.38
N ARG A 14 10.79 18.01 2.13
CA ARG A 14 10.17 17.78 0.83
C ARG A 14 8.82 18.48 0.74
N THR A 15 8.56 19.12 -0.39
CA THR A 15 7.24 19.66 -0.69
C THR A 15 6.24 18.53 -1.00
N VAL A 16 4.96 18.85 -0.99
CA VAL A 16 3.92 17.88 -1.36
C VAL A 16 4.08 17.40 -2.81
N GLU A 17 4.49 18.30 -3.71
CA GLU A 17 4.77 18.00 -5.12
C GLU A 17 5.93 17.01 -5.26
N GLU A 18 7.04 17.25 -4.57
CA GLU A 18 8.21 16.33 -4.57
C GLU A 18 7.86 14.95 -4.03
N LEU A 19 7.03 14.87 -3.00
CA LEU A 19 6.55 13.60 -2.45
C LEU A 19 5.66 12.85 -3.44
N HIS A 20 4.74 13.56 -4.12
CA HIS A 20 3.90 12.97 -5.17
C HIS A 20 4.74 12.49 -6.35
N GLU A 21 5.71 13.28 -6.80
CA GLU A 21 6.62 12.91 -7.89
C GLU A 21 7.41 11.65 -7.54
N LEU A 22 7.93 11.57 -6.31
CA LEU A 22 8.69 10.42 -5.85
C LEU A 22 7.81 9.15 -5.75
N ALA A 23 6.61 9.27 -5.17
CA ALA A 23 5.66 8.16 -5.11
C ALA A 23 5.28 7.65 -6.51
N ARG A 24 5.06 8.57 -7.47
CA ARG A 24 4.79 8.22 -8.87
C ARG A 24 5.99 7.54 -9.51
N ALA A 25 7.20 8.08 -9.35
CA ALA A 25 8.42 7.50 -9.90
C ALA A 25 8.65 6.06 -9.39
N MET A 26 8.38 5.81 -8.11
CA MET A 26 8.42 4.46 -7.52
C MET A 26 7.34 3.55 -8.11
N ALA A 27 6.09 4.04 -8.20
CA ALA A 27 4.97 3.28 -8.76
C ALA A 27 5.16 3.00 -10.26
N ASP A 28 5.77 3.91 -11.03
CA ASP A 28 6.02 3.74 -12.46
C ASP A 28 6.96 2.56 -12.78
N ARG A 29 7.81 2.17 -11.83
CA ARG A 29 8.58 0.93 -11.94
C ARG A 29 7.69 -0.32 -11.91
N LEU A 30 6.43 -0.19 -11.50
CA LEU A 30 5.46 -1.28 -11.33
C LEU A 30 4.36 -1.29 -12.41
N VAL A 31 4.49 -0.51 -13.49
CA VAL A 31 3.46 -0.36 -14.54
C VAL A 31 3.01 -1.69 -15.15
N HIS A 32 3.93 -2.66 -15.29
CA HIS A 32 3.65 -4.00 -15.80
C HIS A 32 2.71 -4.81 -14.89
N ARG A 33 2.60 -4.43 -13.61
CA ARG A 33 1.67 -5.05 -12.65
C ARG A 33 0.26 -4.48 -12.74
N GLY A 34 0.16 -3.17 -12.97
CA GLY A 34 -1.11 -2.46 -13.00
C GLY A 34 -1.09 -1.34 -14.04
N PRO A 35 -1.44 -1.66 -15.30
CA PRO A 35 -1.42 -0.70 -16.39
C PRO A 35 -2.66 0.21 -16.45
N ASP A 36 -3.78 -0.16 -15.78
CA ASP A 36 -5.09 0.42 -16.07
C ASP A 36 -5.32 1.76 -15.36
N ASP A 37 -4.76 1.94 -14.14
CA ASP A 37 -4.92 3.16 -13.37
C ASP A 37 -3.70 3.38 -12.45
N HIS A 38 -3.48 4.63 -12.05
CA HIS A 38 -2.39 5.00 -11.16
C HIS A 38 -2.77 6.16 -10.26
N GLY A 39 -2.27 6.16 -9.04
CA GLY A 39 -2.46 7.25 -8.10
C GLY A 39 -1.29 7.46 -7.17
N SER A 40 -1.30 8.61 -6.53
CA SER A 40 -0.35 8.96 -5.47
C SER A 40 -1.03 9.80 -4.39
N TRP A 41 -0.61 9.61 -3.16
CA TRP A 41 -1.02 10.38 -1.99
C TRP A 41 0.20 10.79 -1.18
N ALA A 42 0.17 11.96 -0.55
CA ALA A 42 1.28 12.45 0.25
C ALA A 42 0.82 13.27 1.46
N ASP A 43 1.58 13.17 2.56
CA ASP A 43 1.50 14.03 3.74
C ASP A 43 2.87 14.70 3.96
N PRO A 44 3.04 15.97 3.56
CA PRO A 44 4.32 16.66 3.67
C PRO A 44 4.70 17.01 5.11
N VAL A 45 3.73 17.03 6.05
CA VAL A 45 3.99 17.31 7.46
C VAL A 45 4.84 16.23 8.10
N VAL A 46 4.68 14.98 7.63
CA VAL A 46 5.38 13.81 8.17
C VAL A 46 6.35 13.21 7.15
N GLY A 47 6.32 13.70 5.91
CA GLY A 47 7.17 13.18 4.83
C GLY A 47 6.73 11.80 4.33
N VAL A 48 5.43 11.53 4.30
CA VAL A 48 4.88 10.25 3.81
C VAL A 48 4.41 10.39 2.37
N ALA A 49 4.72 9.39 1.55
CA ALA A 49 4.17 9.28 0.21
C ALA A 49 3.82 7.83 -0.13
N LEU A 50 2.64 7.65 -0.72
CA LEU A 50 2.12 6.38 -1.21
C LEU A 50 1.85 6.47 -2.71
N GLY A 51 2.29 5.47 -3.46
CA GLY A 51 2.03 5.33 -4.89
C GLY A 51 1.39 3.97 -5.20
N HIS A 52 0.53 3.94 -6.20
CA HIS A 52 -0.17 2.73 -6.60
C HIS A 52 -0.28 2.60 -8.13
N ARG A 53 -0.19 1.36 -8.62
CA ARG A 53 -0.52 0.93 -9.97
C ARG A 53 -1.60 -0.12 -9.92
N ARG A 54 -2.71 0.11 -10.61
CA ARG A 54 -3.91 -0.71 -10.54
C ARG A 54 -4.07 -1.57 -11.78
N LEU A 55 -4.35 -2.85 -11.55
CA LEU A 55 -4.99 -3.73 -12.51
C LEU A 55 -6.46 -3.86 -12.10
N SER A 56 -7.36 -3.33 -12.91
CA SER A 56 -8.79 -3.30 -12.62
C SER A 56 -9.43 -4.65 -12.94
N VAL A 57 -9.83 -5.40 -11.91
CA VAL A 57 -10.39 -6.75 -12.05
C VAL A 57 -11.79 -6.85 -11.42
N VAL A 58 -11.92 -6.50 -10.14
CA VAL A 58 -13.17 -6.66 -9.38
C VAL A 58 -14.08 -5.44 -9.58
N ASP A 59 -13.53 -4.25 -9.41
CA ASP A 59 -14.24 -3.00 -9.63
C ASP A 59 -13.56 -2.26 -10.80
N LEU A 60 -14.30 -2.00 -11.86
CA LEU A 60 -13.79 -1.30 -13.06
C LEU A 60 -14.03 0.21 -12.99
N SER A 61 -14.72 0.68 -11.96
CA SER A 61 -15.06 2.09 -11.79
C SER A 61 -13.92 2.88 -11.12
N GLU A 62 -14.05 4.20 -11.13
CA GLU A 62 -13.15 5.12 -10.43
C GLU A 62 -13.20 4.92 -8.90
N ALA A 63 -14.26 4.33 -8.34
CA ALA A 63 -14.35 4.02 -6.91
C ALA A 63 -13.27 3.06 -6.40
N GLY A 64 -12.66 2.28 -7.32
CA GLY A 64 -11.51 1.42 -7.00
C GLY A 64 -10.15 2.11 -7.09
N HIS A 65 -10.08 3.43 -7.32
CA HIS A 65 -8.82 4.20 -7.39
C HIS A 65 -8.04 4.11 -6.08
N GLN A 66 -6.70 4.07 -6.18
CA GLN A 66 -5.81 3.97 -5.04
C GLN A 66 -4.57 4.88 -5.21
N PRO A 67 -3.96 5.37 -4.10
CA PRO A 67 -4.30 5.11 -2.70
C PRO A 67 -5.71 5.59 -2.35
N MET A 68 -6.43 4.80 -1.53
CA MET A 68 -7.83 5.03 -1.19
C MET A 68 -7.95 5.57 0.24
N ALA A 69 -8.69 6.68 0.41
CA ALA A 69 -9.01 7.21 1.74
C ALA A 69 -10.30 6.59 2.30
N SER A 70 -10.33 6.31 3.61
CA SER A 70 -11.54 5.88 4.32
C SER A 70 -12.62 6.98 4.32
N ALA A 71 -13.85 6.59 4.62
CA ALA A 71 -14.99 7.52 4.63
C ALA A 71 -14.80 8.68 5.62
N ASP A 72 -14.11 8.45 6.73
CA ASP A 72 -13.75 9.47 7.73
C ASP A 72 -12.44 10.21 7.41
N SER A 73 -11.77 9.88 6.29
CA SER A 73 -10.50 10.44 5.84
C SER A 73 -9.32 10.22 6.81
N ARG A 74 -9.48 9.39 7.83
CA ARG A 74 -8.41 9.09 8.78
C ARG A 74 -7.38 8.13 8.21
N TRP A 75 -7.81 7.14 7.44
CA TRP A 75 -6.93 6.13 6.88
C TRP A 75 -6.72 6.29 5.39
N VAL A 76 -5.50 6.04 4.94
CA VAL A 76 -5.17 5.96 3.51
C VAL A 76 -4.52 4.62 3.24
N LEU A 77 -5.05 3.87 2.28
CA LEU A 77 -4.66 2.51 1.96
C LEU A 77 -4.15 2.40 0.51
N ALA A 78 -2.97 1.81 0.35
CA ALA A 78 -2.49 1.24 -0.91
C ALA A 78 -2.46 -0.29 -0.76
N TYR A 79 -3.17 -1.00 -1.62
CA TYR A 79 -3.46 -2.43 -1.49
C TYR A 79 -3.23 -3.19 -2.79
N ASN A 80 -2.58 -4.33 -2.70
CA ASN A 80 -2.44 -5.29 -3.78
C ASN A 80 -2.89 -6.65 -3.27
N GLY A 81 -4.07 -7.10 -3.64
CA GLY A 81 -4.58 -8.36 -3.12
C GLY A 81 -5.97 -8.71 -3.63
N GLU A 82 -6.50 -9.75 -3.00
CA GLU A 82 -7.87 -10.21 -3.15
C GLU A 82 -8.33 -10.85 -1.84
N LEU A 83 -9.42 -10.35 -1.26
CA LEU A 83 -10.07 -10.95 -0.11
C LEU A 83 -11.12 -11.97 -0.55
N TYR A 84 -10.99 -13.21 -0.09
CA TYR A 84 -11.93 -14.27 -0.41
C TYR A 84 -13.19 -14.20 0.44
N ASN A 85 -13.09 -13.64 1.66
CA ASN A 85 -14.20 -13.51 2.60
C ASN A 85 -14.72 -12.07 2.73
N THR A 86 -14.73 -11.30 1.64
CA THR A 86 -15.14 -9.88 1.61
C THR A 86 -16.53 -9.65 2.26
N SER A 87 -17.52 -10.51 1.94
CA SER A 87 -18.87 -10.38 2.50
C SER A 87 -18.91 -10.63 4.00
N GLU A 88 -18.17 -11.60 4.51
CA GLU A 88 -18.08 -11.92 5.93
C GLU A 88 -17.40 -10.79 6.70
N LEU A 89 -16.28 -10.28 6.18
CA LEU A 89 -15.56 -9.17 6.79
C LEU A 89 -16.46 -7.92 6.84
N ARG A 90 -17.13 -7.60 5.74
CA ARG A 90 -18.07 -6.48 5.66
C ARG A 90 -19.18 -6.58 6.71
N ASN A 91 -19.82 -7.73 6.81
CA ASN A 91 -20.89 -7.98 7.77
C ASN A 91 -20.40 -7.89 9.21
N SER A 92 -19.19 -8.39 9.50
CA SER A 92 -18.59 -8.40 10.83
C SER A 92 -18.37 -7.00 11.40
N VAL A 93 -18.15 -6.01 10.53
CA VAL A 93 -17.97 -4.60 10.91
C VAL A 93 -19.25 -3.76 10.75
N GLY A 94 -20.36 -4.39 10.41
CA GLY A 94 -21.65 -3.72 10.27
C GLY A 94 -21.71 -2.76 9.06
N LEU A 95 -20.95 -3.02 8.00
CA LEU A 95 -21.00 -2.24 6.75
C LEU A 95 -22.13 -2.73 5.86
N GLY A 96 -23.08 -1.86 5.56
CA GLY A 96 -24.08 -2.07 4.51
C GLY A 96 -23.45 -1.91 3.12
N VAL A 97 -24.11 -2.49 2.10
CA VAL A 97 -23.67 -2.29 0.70
C VAL A 97 -23.75 -0.82 0.29
N ARG A 98 -24.68 -0.07 0.87
CA ARG A 98 -24.89 1.36 0.58
C ARG A 98 -23.88 2.29 1.27
N ASP A 99 -23.08 1.76 2.18
CA ASP A 99 -22.03 2.50 2.89
C ASP A 99 -20.73 2.54 2.07
N LEU A 100 -20.64 1.76 1.00
CA LEU A 100 -19.49 1.68 0.10
C LEU A 100 -19.72 2.53 -1.15
N ARG A 101 -18.65 3.15 -1.63
CA ARG A 101 -18.63 3.94 -2.88
C ARG A 101 -18.61 3.04 -4.12
N GLY A 102 -17.98 1.87 -3.98
CA GLY A 102 -17.76 0.90 -5.04
C GLY A 102 -18.05 -0.53 -4.61
N HIS A 103 -17.42 -1.46 -5.30
CA HIS A 103 -17.60 -2.89 -5.08
C HIS A 103 -16.29 -3.61 -4.75
N SER A 104 -15.20 -2.85 -4.49
CA SER A 104 -13.89 -3.43 -4.27
C SER A 104 -13.76 -4.03 -2.86
N ASP A 105 -13.04 -5.12 -2.77
CA ASP A 105 -12.58 -5.70 -1.50
C ASP A 105 -11.60 -4.77 -0.76
N THR A 106 -10.87 -3.94 -1.51
CA THR A 106 -10.00 -2.87 -0.98
C THR A 106 -10.77 -1.93 -0.06
N GLU A 107 -11.94 -1.45 -0.49
CA GLU A 107 -12.76 -0.54 0.29
C GLU A 107 -13.31 -1.23 1.55
N VAL A 108 -13.70 -2.50 1.44
CA VAL A 108 -14.16 -3.28 2.60
C VAL A 108 -13.04 -3.44 3.63
N LEU A 109 -11.81 -3.74 3.21
CA LEU A 109 -10.67 -3.82 4.11
C LEU A 109 -10.37 -2.48 4.78
N LEU A 110 -10.36 -1.40 4.00
CA LEU A 110 -10.11 -0.05 4.47
C LEU A 110 -11.13 0.38 5.53
N GLU A 111 -12.41 0.18 5.28
CA GLU A 111 -13.47 0.54 6.22
C GLU A 111 -13.47 -0.39 7.47
N ALA A 112 -13.05 -1.65 7.32
CA ALA A 112 -12.83 -2.52 8.48
C ALA A 112 -11.66 -2.03 9.35
N ILE A 113 -10.58 -1.56 8.73
CA ILE A 113 -9.44 -0.92 9.42
C ILE A 113 -9.90 0.34 10.14
N ALA A 114 -10.65 1.22 9.47
CA ALA A 114 -11.15 2.46 10.05
C ALA A 114 -12.03 2.22 11.30
N ARG A 115 -12.87 1.18 11.27
CA ARG A 115 -13.79 0.86 12.37
C ARG A 115 -13.17 0.09 13.54
N ARG A 116 -12.18 -0.76 13.30
CA ARG A 116 -11.65 -1.70 14.31
C ARG A 116 -10.14 -1.62 14.53
N GLY A 117 -9.42 -0.86 13.70
CA GLY A 117 -7.97 -0.85 13.65
C GLY A 117 -7.40 -1.96 12.76
N VAL A 118 -6.11 -1.84 12.43
CA VAL A 118 -5.43 -2.71 11.45
C VAL A 118 -5.41 -4.17 11.91
N GLU A 119 -4.93 -4.43 13.12
CA GLU A 119 -4.71 -5.81 13.59
C GLU A 119 -5.99 -6.65 13.64
N PRO A 120 -7.12 -6.19 14.23
CA PRO A 120 -8.37 -6.95 14.22
C PRO A 120 -8.94 -7.16 12.82
N ALA A 121 -8.85 -6.16 11.93
CA ALA A 121 -9.33 -6.28 10.56
C ALA A 121 -8.54 -7.34 9.77
N VAL A 122 -7.20 -7.26 9.84
CA VAL A 122 -6.30 -8.18 9.13
C VAL A 122 -6.37 -9.61 9.68
N ARG A 123 -6.57 -9.81 10.99
CA ARG A 123 -6.77 -11.14 11.58
C ARG A 123 -8.00 -11.86 11.03
N GLN A 124 -9.05 -11.11 10.69
CA GLN A 124 -10.29 -11.65 10.11
C GLN A 124 -10.21 -11.80 8.58
N ALA A 125 -9.32 -11.08 7.93
CA ALA A 125 -9.14 -11.14 6.48
C ALA A 125 -8.63 -12.51 6.05
N ILE A 126 -9.31 -13.13 5.08
CA ILE A 126 -8.89 -14.36 4.40
C ILE A 126 -8.68 -14.00 2.94
N GLY A 127 -7.46 -14.21 2.45
CA GLY A 127 -7.08 -13.85 1.09
C GLY A 127 -5.59 -13.75 0.90
N MET A 128 -5.20 -13.31 -0.26
CA MET A 128 -3.83 -13.03 -0.65
C MET A 128 -3.64 -11.53 -0.78
N PHE A 129 -2.76 -10.92 0.03
CA PHE A 129 -2.63 -9.46 0.01
C PHE A 129 -1.29 -8.95 0.53
N ALA A 130 -0.94 -7.75 0.05
CA ALA A 130 0.03 -6.85 0.64
C ALA A 130 -0.55 -5.44 0.67
N PHE A 131 -0.27 -4.68 1.71
CA PHE A 131 -0.78 -3.32 1.84
C PHE A 131 0.17 -2.39 2.60
N ALA A 132 -0.04 -1.10 2.36
CA ALA A 132 0.44 0.00 3.19
C ALA A 132 -0.78 0.82 3.64
N ALA A 133 -0.98 0.93 4.95
CA ALA A 133 -2.06 1.72 5.54
C ALA A 133 -1.47 2.82 6.43
N TRP A 134 -1.85 4.06 6.16
CA TRP A 134 -1.42 5.23 6.90
C TRP A 134 -2.55 5.77 7.79
N ASP A 135 -2.30 5.87 9.09
CA ASP A 135 -3.17 6.56 10.04
C ASP A 135 -2.76 8.04 10.10
N VAL A 136 -3.56 8.91 9.50
CA VAL A 136 -3.30 10.36 9.43
C VAL A 136 -3.31 10.99 10.82
N GLU A 137 -4.18 10.52 11.73
CA GLU A 137 -4.30 11.08 13.09
C GLU A 137 -3.12 10.68 13.97
N ARG A 138 -2.77 9.36 13.96
CA ARG A 138 -1.69 8.83 14.80
C ARG A 138 -0.31 8.96 14.19
N ARG A 139 -0.25 9.25 12.87
CA ARG A 139 0.98 9.30 12.10
C ARG A 139 1.75 7.98 12.15
N GLU A 140 1.02 6.90 11.93
CA GLU A 140 1.54 5.53 11.95
C GLU A 140 1.39 4.88 10.59
N LEU A 141 2.48 4.30 10.07
CA LEU A 141 2.47 3.45 8.90
C LEU A 141 2.38 1.99 9.31
N TRP A 142 1.42 1.29 8.75
CA TRP A 142 1.27 -0.16 8.85
C TRP A 142 1.58 -0.80 7.51
N LEU A 143 2.58 -1.68 7.51
CA LEU A 143 2.88 -2.56 6.38
C LEU A 143 2.40 -3.96 6.72
N GLY A 144 1.55 -4.53 5.87
CA GLY A 144 0.98 -5.85 6.09
C GLY A 144 1.10 -6.75 4.87
N ARG A 145 1.19 -8.06 5.14
CA ARG A 145 1.28 -9.10 4.13
C ARG A 145 0.48 -10.31 4.58
N ASP A 146 -0.10 -11.04 3.64
CA ASP A 146 -0.82 -12.28 3.92
C ASP A 146 0.06 -13.35 4.57
N ARG A 147 -0.56 -14.36 5.20
CA ARG A 147 0.11 -15.37 6.01
C ARG A 147 1.14 -16.20 5.25
N PHE A 148 0.93 -16.39 3.96
CA PHE A 148 1.81 -17.20 3.12
C PHE A 148 2.77 -16.37 2.28
N GLY A 149 2.63 -15.03 2.33
CA GLY A 149 3.45 -14.12 1.53
C GLY A 149 3.17 -14.23 0.03
N GLU A 150 1.94 -14.52 -0.36
CA GLU A 150 1.55 -14.67 -1.76
C GLU A 150 1.69 -13.35 -2.54
N LYS A 151 1.39 -12.23 -1.89
CA LYS A 151 1.63 -10.91 -2.50
C LYS A 151 2.95 -10.35 -1.98
N PRO A 152 3.86 -9.96 -2.88
CA PRO A 152 5.17 -9.46 -2.47
C PRO A 152 5.08 -8.08 -1.82
N LEU A 153 5.90 -7.88 -0.78
CA LEU A 153 6.14 -6.61 -0.13
C LEU A 153 7.59 -6.60 0.37
N PHE A 154 8.37 -5.65 -0.12
CA PHE A 154 9.75 -5.40 0.27
C PHE A 154 9.83 -4.05 0.97
N TYR A 155 10.69 -3.95 1.96
CA TYR A 155 10.97 -2.69 2.65
C TYR A 155 12.43 -2.62 3.07
N GLY A 156 12.91 -1.41 3.28
CA GLY A 156 14.28 -1.14 3.72
C GLY A 156 14.45 0.31 4.15
N HIS A 157 15.64 0.65 4.60
CA HIS A 157 15.99 2.01 4.98
C HIS A 157 17.01 2.59 4.00
N HIS A 158 16.82 3.87 3.66
CA HIS A 158 17.74 4.63 2.82
C HIS A 158 17.77 6.08 3.29
N ASP A 159 18.95 6.57 3.67
CA ASP A 159 19.16 7.94 4.16
C ASP A 159 18.19 8.39 5.27
N GLY A 160 17.89 7.47 6.20
CA GLY A 160 16.94 7.73 7.30
C GLY A 160 15.47 7.58 6.97
N ALA A 161 15.12 7.42 5.69
CA ALA A 161 13.77 7.14 5.26
C ALA A 161 13.49 5.63 5.24
N LEU A 162 12.28 5.22 5.61
CA LEU A 162 11.73 3.90 5.31
C LEU A 162 11.19 3.92 3.89
N VAL A 163 11.60 2.97 3.05
CA VAL A 163 11.12 2.80 1.67
C VAL A 163 10.54 1.42 1.50
N PHE A 164 9.46 1.28 0.72
CA PHE A 164 8.79 0.00 0.52
C PHE A 164 8.14 -0.12 -0.86
N GLY A 165 7.86 -1.34 -1.28
CA GLY A 165 7.15 -1.58 -2.54
C GLY A 165 6.92 -3.06 -2.84
N SER A 166 6.06 -3.32 -3.80
CA SER A 166 5.76 -4.67 -4.28
C SER A 166 6.94 -5.36 -4.94
N GLU A 167 7.91 -4.61 -5.45
CA GLU A 167 9.14 -5.16 -6.05
C GLU A 167 10.32 -4.25 -5.71
N LEU A 168 11.51 -4.84 -5.58
CA LEU A 168 12.75 -4.12 -5.25
C LEU A 168 13.06 -2.97 -6.23
N LYS A 169 12.71 -3.11 -7.51
CA LYS A 169 12.93 -2.05 -8.50
C LYS A 169 12.15 -0.77 -8.22
N ALA A 170 11.05 -0.82 -7.46
CA ALA A 170 10.36 0.40 -7.03
C ALA A 170 11.25 1.24 -6.11
N LEU A 171 12.04 0.58 -5.24
CA LEU A 171 12.94 1.25 -4.30
C LEU A 171 14.09 1.95 -5.04
N THR A 172 14.52 1.41 -6.19
CA THR A 172 15.59 2.02 -6.99
C THR A 172 15.22 3.35 -7.64
N ALA A 173 13.95 3.75 -7.60
CA ALA A 173 13.51 5.07 -8.03
C ALA A 173 13.81 6.18 -7.00
N VAL A 174 14.09 5.82 -5.75
CA VAL A 174 14.44 6.77 -4.71
C VAL A 174 15.84 7.34 -4.99
N PRO A 175 16.02 8.67 -5.06
CA PRO A 175 17.31 9.28 -5.33
C PRO A 175 18.40 8.80 -4.37
N GLY A 176 19.54 8.44 -4.93
CA GLY A 176 20.68 7.95 -4.14
C GLY A 176 20.59 6.48 -3.70
N PHE A 177 19.44 5.82 -3.86
CA PHE A 177 19.29 4.41 -3.51
C PHE A 177 20.24 3.53 -4.35
N ARG A 178 21.10 2.79 -3.65
CA ARG A 178 22.04 1.85 -4.28
C ARG A 178 21.80 0.46 -3.71
N PRO A 179 21.28 -0.47 -4.52
CA PRO A 179 21.14 -1.84 -4.08
C PRO A 179 22.54 -2.46 -3.85
N LEU A 180 22.76 -2.93 -2.64
CA LEU A 180 23.97 -3.69 -2.29
C LEU A 180 23.56 -5.16 -2.15
N VAL A 181 24.34 -6.03 -2.76
CA VAL A 181 24.21 -7.48 -2.58
C VAL A 181 25.03 -7.87 -1.36
N ASP A 182 24.37 -8.46 -0.36
CA ASP A 182 25.04 -9.07 0.76
C ASP A 182 25.62 -10.42 0.34
N PRO A 183 26.97 -10.60 0.38
CA PRO A 183 27.61 -11.84 -0.05
C PRO A 183 27.15 -13.08 0.74
N ASP A 184 26.87 -12.93 2.04
CA ASP A 184 26.46 -14.05 2.89
C ASP A 184 25.06 -14.52 2.52
N SER A 185 24.14 -13.59 2.28
CA SER A 185 22.79 -13.89 1.78
C SER A 185 22.82 -14.54 0.39
N LEU A 186 23.78 -14.14 -0.48
CA LEU A 186 23.94 -14.76 -1.78
C LEU A 186 24.40 -16.22 -1.67
N VAL A 187 25.30 -16.52 -0.73
CA VAL A 187 25.77 -17.90 -0.46
C VAL A 187 24.60 -18.76 0.03
N GLU A 188 23.73 -18.23 0.90
CA GLU A 188 22.55 -18.97 1.37
C GLU A 188 21.54 -19.25 0.25
N LEU A 189 21.35 -18.29 -0.66
CA LEU A 189 20.43 -18.45 -1.81
C LEU A 189 20.91 -19.54 -2.79
N LEU A 190 22.22 -19.79 -2.87
CA LEU A 190 22.85 -20.75 -3.79
C LEU A 190 23.04 -22.15 -3.19
N ARG A 191 22.65 -22.40 -1.96
CA ARG A 191 22.66 -23.70 -1.29
C ARG A 191 21.36 -24.45 -1.46
#